data_2f9a0825734576532dda96cb54bbb0f9
#
_entry.id   2f9a0825734576532dda96cb54bbb0f9
#
_cell.length_a   1.000
_cell.length_b   1.000
_cell.length_c   1.000
_cell.angle_alpha   90.00
_cell.angle_beta   90.00
_cell.angle_gamma   90.00
#
_symmetry.space_group_name_H-M   'P 1'
#
loop_
_entity.id
_entity.type
_entity.pdbx_description
1 polymer ?
#
loop_
_entity_poly.entity_id
_entity_poly.type
_entity_poly.pdbx_seq_one_letter_code
_entity_poly.pdbx_strand_id
1 'polypeptide(L)'
;FQHTVELILHKTIAYINADCIALLQKGSDDEWTVIASEGECIEEAKKCDVMALNGENSISVPIRINDIDAMHFVIYDKNNIKLWSDNEDNMHFIYDVTGIIQSIAQMRVTNNSLLSSYEVLKDILNNIGSGIIVCDTATGNILFENKVAAESKEIKDTIKECMQDILVPAEEDVEKTLEEYINNAEGNNIDGYYDFSDYTREYIRPVEKYNAESGLWFEVRFTKLIWIDASEVIVCTASDITQKKKNQQKIEFQAHNDFLTGLYNRMKCESDLKTIINEAIRDGVKGAVLFIDLDDFKHINDGLGHQY
;
A
#
# COMPACT_ATOMS: atom_id res chain seq x y z
N PHE A 1 18.94 22.17 3.29
CA PHE A 1 20.25 21.56 3.53
C PHE A 1 21.38 22.53 3.22
N GLN A 2 21.54 22.94 1.97
CA GLN A 2 22.64 23.81 1.52
C GLN A 2 22.73 25.09 2.34
N HIS A 3 21.65 25.83 2.50
CA HIS A 3 21.62 27.06 3.29
C HIS A 3 21.99 26.83 4.78
N THR A 4 21.55 25.72 5.37
CA THR A 4 21.90 25.36 6.76
C THR A 4 23.38 25.04 6.88
N VAL A 5 23.93 24.31 5.91
CA VAL A 5 25.35 23.97 5.86
C VAL A 5 26.18 25.23 5.67
N GLU A 6 25.84 26.12 4.75
CA GLU A 6 26.50 27.41 4.53
C GLU A 6 26.57 28.24 5.82
N LEU A 7 25.46 28.27 6.58
CA LEU A 7 25.45 28.98 7.88
C LEU A 7 26.37 28.31 8.91
N ILE A 8 26.45 26.98 8.93
CA ILE A 8 27.37 26.24 9.81
C ILE A 8 28.83 26.57 9.42
N LEU A 9 29.14 26.49 8.10
CA LEU A 9 30.49 26.80 7.61
C LEU A 9 30.90 28.24 7.96
N HIS A 10 30.01 29.21 7.72
CA HIS A 10 30.25 30.62 8.04
C HIS A 10 30.61 30.83 9.53
N LYS A 11 29.88 30.18 10.44
CA LYS A 11 30.17 30.27 11.86
C LYS A 11 31.43 29.51 12.23
N THR A 12 31.68 28.37 11.61
CA THR A 12 32.86 27.52 11.87
C THR A 12 34.14 28.25 11.47
N ILE A 13 34.21 28.82 10.25
CA ILE A 13 35.42 29.53 9.80
C ILE A 13 35.77 30.72 10.69
N ALA A 14 34.74 31.45 11.15
CA ALA A 14 34.96 32.56 12.11
C ALA A 14 35.53 32.11 13.45
N TYR A 15 35.21 30.90 13.89
CA TYR A 15 35.74 30.33 15.14
C TYR A 15 37.15 29.79 14.98
N ILE A 16 37.40 29.03 13.88
CA ILE A 16 38.68 28.38 13.65
C ILE A 16 39.73 29.31 13.05
N ASN A 17 39.32 30.42 12.46
CA ASN A 17 40.20 31.37 11.78
C ASN A 17 41.12 30.74 10.71
N ALA A 18 40.53 29.81 9.91
CA ALA A 18 41.22 29.18 8.79
C ALA A 18 41.01 30.01 7.50
N ASP A 19 41.88 29.78 6.50
CA ASP A 19 41.77 30.48 5.20
C ASP A 19 40.52 30.07 4.42
N CYS A 20 40.14 28.77 4.49
CA CYS A 20 38.99 28.24 3.81
C CYS A 20 38.46 26.95 4.46
N ILE A 21 37.17 26.78 4.42
CA ILE A 21 36.52 25.49 4.67
C ILE A 21 35.58 25.14 3.52
N ALA A 22 35.51 23.85 3.21
CA ALA A 22 34.65 23.36 2.16
C ALA A 22 34.00 22.02 2.54
N LEU A 23 32.76 21.84 2.12
CA LEU A 23 32.10 20.55 2.16
C LEU A 23 32.05 19.99 0.74
N LEU A 24 32.71 18.85 0.53
CA LEU A 24 32.76 18.15 -0.74
C LEU A 24 31.84 16.96 -0.70
N GLN A 25 31.18 16.68 -1.80
CA GLN A 25 30.34 15.50 -1.99
C GLN A 25 30.88 14.68 -3.15
N LYS A 26 30.86 13.35 -3.00
CA LYS A 26 31.22 12.41 -4.04
C LYS A 26 30.09 12.30 -5.06
N GLY A 27 30.38 12.57 -6.32
CA GLY A 27 29.46 12.42 -7.45
C GLY A 27 29.35 10.98 -7.92
N SER A 28 28.42 10.72 -8.83
CA SER A 28 28.21 9.40 -9.46
C SER A 28 29.38 8.95 -10.36
N ASP A 29 30.20 9.88 -10.78
CA ASP A 29 31.41 9.72 -11.60
C ASP A 29 32.68 9.55 -10.77
N ASP A 30 32.54 9.39 -9.46
CA ASP A 30 33.64 9.25 -8.49
C ASP A 30 34.43 10.57 -8.25
N GLU A 31 33.98 11.67 -8.85
CA GLU A 31 34.59 12.99 -8.65
C GLU A 31 34.02 13.71 -7.43
N TRP A 32 34.87 14.50 -6.75
CA TRP A 32 34.49 15.31 -5.60
C TRP A 32 34.07 16.71 -6.04
N THR A 33 32.85 17.09 -5.70
CA THR A 33 32.29 18.42 -6.00
C THR A 33 32.04 19.20 -4.72
N VAL A 34 32.34 20.50 -4.74
CA VAL A 34 32.05 21.40 -3.62
C VAL A 34 30.56 21.69 -3.60
N ILE A 35 29.89 21.36 -2.49
CA ILE A 35 28.47 21.67 -2.26
C ILE A 35 28.25 22.91 -1.41
N ALA A 36 29.21 23.24 -0.55
CA ALA A 36 29.25 24.48 0.24
C ALA A 36 30.68 24.83 0.60
N SER A 37 31.01 26.11 0.68
CA SER A 37 32.33 26.57 1.06
C SER A 37 32.29 27.99 1.62
N GLU A 38 33.30 28.32 2.42
CA GLU A 38 33.50 29.64 3.00
C GLU A 38 35.02 29.96 3.02
N GLY A 39 35.41 31.20 2.71
CA GLY A 39 36.77 31.64 2.63
C GLY A 39 37.31 31.84 1.21
N GLU A 40 38.60 32.24 1.08
CA GLU A 40 39.16 32.71 -0.18
C GLU A 40 39.89 31.63 -1.01
N CYS A 41 40.29 30.51 -0.40
CA CYS A 41 41.14 29.46 -0.98
C CYS A 41 40.37 28.21 -1.43
N ILE A 42 39.18 28.37 -2.05
CA ILE A 42 38.29 27.25 -2.44
C ILE A 42 38.96 26.36 -3.48
N GLU A 43 39.72 26.94 -4.44
CA GLU A 43 40.36 26.16 -5.52
C GLU A 43 41.53 25.31 -4.95
N GLU A 44 42.21 25.78 -3.91
CA GLU A 44 43.20 25.03 -3.20
C GLU A 44 42.59 23.90 -2.37
N ALA A 45 41.46 24.16 -1.72
CA ALA A 45 40.72 23.14 -0.96
C ALA A 45 40.20 22.00 -1.89
N LYS A 46 39.78 22.33 -3.11
CA LYS A 46 39.37 21.32 -4.13
C LYS A 46 40.52 20.40 -4.57
N LYS A 47 41.77 20.89 -4.52
CA LYS A 47 42.95 20.13 -4.93
C LYS A 47 43.58 19.33 -3.78
N CYS A 48 43.03 19.45 -2.57
CA CYS A 48 43.52 18.66 -1.44
C CYS A 48 43.24 17.18 -1.68
N ASP A 49 44.18 16.35 -1.26
CA ASP A 49 43.94 14.89 -1.22
C ASP A 49 42.89 14.60 -0.16
N VAL A 50 41.65 14.42 -0.63
CA VAL A 50 40.48 14.20 0.23
C VAL A 50 40.62 12.91 1.04
N MET A 51 41.42 11.96 0.57
CA MET A 51 41.67 10.66 1.24
C MET A 51 42.76 10.76 2.32
N ALA A 52 43.58 11.81 2.31
CA ALA A 52 44.56 12.05 3.35
C ALA A 52 43.88 12.80 4.50
N LEU A 53 43.81 12.18 5.67
CA LEU A 53 43.25 12.79 6.89
C LEU A 53 43.94 14.10 7.26
N ASN A 54 45.26 14.13 7.09
CA ASN A 54 46.11 15.31 7.32
C ASN A 54 47.00 15.52 6.10
N GLY A 55 46.66 16.51 5.28
CA GLY A 55 47.54 17.00 4.21
C GLY A 55 48.59 18.00 4.72
N GLU A 56 49.44 18.52 3.81
CA GLU A 56 50.46 19.47 4.13
C GLU A 56 49.90 20.80 4.69
N ASN A 57 48.74 21.24 4.11
CA ASN A 57 48.05 22.46 4.48
C ASN A 57 46.54 22.25 4.67
N SER A 58 46.08 21.01 4.86
CA SER A 58 44.66 20.69 4.94
C SER A 58 44.35 19.56 5.93
N ILE A 59 43.17 19.62 6.51
CA ILE A 59 42.55 18.53 7.26
C ILE A 59 41.28 18.12 6.52
N SER A 60 41.11 16.81 6.30
CA SER A 60 39.93 16.26 5.69
C SER A 60 39.26 15.26 6.63
N VAL A 61 38.02 15.53 6.98
CA VAL A 61 37.23 14.64 7.86
C VAL A 61 36.10 14.02 7.05
N PRO A 62 36.05 12.67 6.93
CA PRO A 62 34.99 12.00 6.21
C PRO A 62 33.64 12.08 6.94
N ILE A 63 32.58 12.31 6.22
CA ILE A 63 31.18 12.28 6.68
C ILE A 63 30.48 11.10 6.02
N ARG A 64 30.06 10.15 6.84
CA ARG A 64 29.42 8.91 6.39
C ARG A 64 27.89 9.01 6.40
N ILE A 65 27.29 8.55 5.33
CA ILE A 65 25.84 8.37 5.25
C ILE A 65 25.58 6.90 4.92
N ASN A 66 24.86 6.20 5.77
CA ASN A 66 24.61 4.74 5.63
C ASN A 66 25.95 3.96 5.49
N ASP A 67 26.95 4.29 6.32
CA ASP A 67 28.30 3.70 6.33
C ASP A 67 29.14 3.91 5.06
N ILE A 68 28.69 4.76 4.15
CA ILE A 68 29.42 5.14 2.92
C ILE A 68 30.03 6.52 3.12
N ASP A 69 31.30 6.69 2.76
CA ASP A 69 31.98 7.99 2.72
C ASP A 69 31.34 8.84 1.59
N ALA A 70 30.31 9.61 1.95
CA ALA A 70 29.49 10.36 1.01
C ALA A 70 29.95 11.81 0.86
N MET A 71 30.57 12.39 1.90
CA MET A 71 31.03 13.76 1.92
C MET A 71 32.34 13.87 2.70
N HIS A 72 33.11 14.92 2.41
CA HIS A 72 34.28 15.29 3.17
C HIS A 72 34.20 16.75 3.58
N PHE A 73 34.49 17.00 4.86
CA PHE A 73 34.64 18.33 5.39
C PHE A 73 36.14 18.67 5.36
N VAL A 74 36.51 19.65 4.55
CA VAL A 74 37.91 20.02 4.32
C VAL A 74 38.17 21.41 4.91
N ILE A 75 39.22 21.51 5.69
CA ILE A 75 39.77 22.77 6.22
C ILE A 75 41.12 22.98 5.55
N TYR A 76 41.32 24.17 5.02
CA TYR A 76 42.56 24.57 4.39
C TYR A 76 43.10 25.84 5.04
N ASP A 77 44.39 25.81 5.40
CA ASP A 77 45.11 26.95 5.95
C ASP A 77 46.61 26.87 5.56
N LYS A 78 47.09 27.87 4.87
CA LYS A 78 48.47 27.93 4.36
C LYS A 78 49.53 27.90 5.45
N ASN A 79 49.24 28.49 6.60
CA ASN A 79 50.25 28.81 7.59
C ASN A 79 50.09 28.08 8.92
N ASN A 80 48.89 27.65 9.26
CA ASN A 80 48.55 27.28 10.63
C ASN A 80 47.99 25.85 10.82
N ILE A 81 47.86 25.05 9.76
CA ILE A 81 47.14 23.77 9.81
C ILE A 81 47.78 22.80 10.85
N LYS A 82 49.10 22.79 11.00
CA LYS A 82 49.79 21.94 11.98
C LYS A 82 49.49 22.35 13.41
N LEU A 83 49.43 23.64 13.71
CA LEU A 83 49.03 24.16 15.01
C LEU A 83 47.60 23.82 15.36
N TRP A 84 46.77 23.69 14.34
CA TRP A 84 45.38 23.31 14.43
C TRP A 84 45.20 21.83 14.74
N SER A 85 45.86 20.95 13.99
CA SER A 85 45.76 19.51 14.13
C SER A 85 46.33 18.97 15.43
N ASP A 86 47.31 19.67 15.99
CA ASP A 86 47.98 19.29 17.24
C ASP A 86 47.18 19.71 18.51
N ASN A 87 46.09 20.47 18.34
CA ASN A 87 45.23 20.90 19.43
C ASN A 87 43.97 19.99 19.50
N GLU A 88 43.87 19.20 20.58
CA GLU A 88 42.78 18.26 20.82
C GLU A 88 41.39 18.95 20.86
N ASP A 89 41.29 20.14 21.47
CA ASP A 89 40.03 20.88 21.59
C ASP A 89 39.55 21.33 20.21
N ASN A 90 40.43 21.72 19.32
CA ASN A 90 40.11 22.10 17.95
C ASN A 90 39.58 20.89 17.16
N MET A 91 40.25 19.75 17.29
CA MET A 91 39.80 18.52 16.60
C MET A 91 38.46 18.02 17.13
N HIS A 92 38.22 18.10 18.45
CA HIS A 92 36.89 17.79 19.01
C HIS A 92 35.80 18.70 18.43
N PHE A 93 36.07 20.01 18.36
CA PHE A 93 35.11 20.94 17.74
C PHE A 93 34.83 20.60 16.28
N ILE A 94 35.84 20.23 15.48
CA ILE A 94 35.65 19.81 14.09
C ILE A 94 34.81 18.55 14.00
N TYR A 95 35.06 17.56 14.88
CA TYR A 95 34.24 16.34 14.91
C TYR A 95 32.80 16.62 15.33
N ASP A 96 32.55 17.55 16.25
CA ASP A 96 31.20 17.97 16.62
C ASP A 96 30.47 18.62 15.43
N VAL A 97 31.14 19.54 14.73
CA VAL A 97 30.59 20.19 13.54
C VAL A 97 30.28 19.17 12.44
N THR A 98 31.22 18.26 12.16
CA THR A 98 31.03 17.21 11.16
C THR A 98 29.92 16.25 11.56
N GLY A 99 29.77 15.92 12.85
CA GLY A 99 28.67 15.13 13.39
C GLY A 99 27.30 15.79 13.21
N ILE A 100 27.21 17.11 13.38
CA ILE A 100 25.99 17.89 13.10
C ILE A 100 25.66 17.82 11.60
N ILE A 101 26.64 18.07 10.72
CA ILE A 101 26.43 18.01 9.26
C ILE A 101 26.00 16.60 8.85
N GLN A 102 26.64 15.56 9.40
CA GLN A 102 26.27 14.16 9.18
C GLN A 102 24.82 13.88 9.56
N SER A 103 24.40 14.33 10.74
CA SER A 103 23.03 14.13 11.23
C SER A 103 22.01 14.80 10.32
N ILE A 104 22.27 16.04 9.86
CA ILE A 104 21.39 16.77 8.94
C ILE A 104 21.33 16.06 7.57
N ALA A 105 22.47 15.59 7.07
CA ALA A 105 22.52 14.88 5.79
C ALA A 105 21.80 13.53 5.86
N GLN A 106 22.00 12.76 6.93
CA GLN A 106 21.30 11.49 7.17
C GLN A 106 19.80 11.69 7.27
N MET A 107 19.35 12.70 8.02
CA MET A 107 17.93 13.04 8.14
C MET A 107 17.31 13.37 6.77
N ARG A 108 18.03 14.12 5.92
CA ARG A 108 17.56 14.44 4.57
C ARG A 108 17.40 13.19 3.71
N VAL A 109 18.37 12.28 3.72
CA VAL A 109 18.32 11.02 2.97
C VAL A 109 17.13 10.17 3.44
N THR A 110 16.95 10.06 4.75
CA THR A 110 15.83 9.31 5.35
C THR A 110 14.47 9.91 4.96
N ASN A 111 14.34 11.24 5.04
CA ASN A 111 13.10 11.93 4.65
C ASN A 111 12.79 11.78 3.16
N ASN A 112 13.80 11.87 2.29
CA ASN A 112 13.62 11.68 0.85
C ASN A 112 13.20 10.23 0.53
N SER A 113 13.80 9.24 1.20
CA SER A 113 13.43 7.83 1.06
C SER A 113 11.99 7.59 1.53
N LEU A 114 11.59 8.21 2.64
CA LEU A 114 10.22 8.13 3.16
C LEU A 114 9.21 8.74 2.18
N LEU A 115 9.51 9.92 1.65
CA LEU A 115 8.65 10.58 0.65
C LEU A 115 8.50 9.73 -0.61
N SER A 116 9.62 9.20 -1.13
CA SER A 116 9.59 8.32 -2.30
C SER A 116 8.77 7.06 -2.05
N SER A 117 8.93 6.44 -0.87
CA SER A 117 8.15 5.26 -0.48
C SER A 117 6.65 5.59 -0.36
N TYR A 118 6.32 6.77 0.18
CA TYR A 118 4.94 7.24 0.26
C TYR A 118 4.32 7.44 -1.13
N GLU A 119 5.05 8.07 -2.07
CA GLU A 119 4.58 8.25 -3.46
C GLU A 119 4.32 6.91 -4.15
N VAL A 120 5.24 5.96 -4.02
CA VAL A 120 5.08 4.61 -4.58
C VAL A 120 3.85 3.90 -3.98
N LEU A 121 3.67 3.95 -2.66
CA LEU A 121 2.50 3.37 -2.01
C LEU A 121 1.20 4.03 -2.46
N LYS A 122 1.18 5.35 -2.58
CA LYS A 122 0.04 6.10 -3.09
C LYS A 122 -0.31 5.72 -4.53
N ASP A 123 0.71 5.56 -5.39
CA ASP A 123 0.51 5.12 -6.76
C ASP A 123 -0.02 3.68 -6.83
N ILE A 124 0.50 2.77 -6.01
CA ILE A 124 -0.03 1.41 -5.90
C ILE A 124 -1.51 1.44 -5.50
N LEU A 125 -1.86 2.17 -4.45
CA LEU A 125 -3.25 2.29 -3.97
C LEU A 125 -4.18 2.90 -5.01
N ASN A 126 -3.70 3.85 -5.81
CA ASN A 126 -4.47 4.49 -6.88
C ASN A 126 -4.66 3.59 -8.11
N ASN A 127 -3.78 2.62 -8.34
CA ASN A 127 -3.85 1.68 -9.45
C ASN A 127 -4.54 0.35 -9.10
N ILE A 128 -4.86 0.11 -7.82
CA ILE A 128 -5.74 -0.99 -7.43
C ILE A 128 -7.14 -0.65 -7.95
N GLY A 129 -7.76 -1.58 -8.70
CA GLY A 129 -9.10 -1.40 -9.28
C GLY A 129 -10.26 -1.34 -8.26
N SER A 130 -9.96 -1.16 -6.98
CA SER A 130 -10.92 -1.07 -5.87
C SER A 130 -10.88 0.32 -5.23
N GLY A 131 -12.04 0.84 -4.87
CA GLY A 131 -12.10 2.05 -4.03
C GLY A 131 -11.69 1.73 -2.60
N ILE A 132 -10.84 2.58 -2.04
CA ILE A 132 -10.35 2.47 -0.65
C ILE A 132 -10.67 3.76 0.08
N ILE A 133 -11.35 3.64 1.23
CA ILE A 133 -11.67 4.76 2.12
C ILE A 133 -11.26 4.37 3.54
N VAL A 134 -10.59 5.27 4.23
CA VAL A 134 -10.26 5.13 5.66
C VAL A 134 -11.01 6.18 6.43
N CYS A 135 -11.81 5.75 7.40
CA CYS A 135 -12.62 6.62 8.24
C CYS A 135 -12.24 6.48 9.71
N ASP A 136 -12.20 7.58 10.42
CA ASP A 136 -12.13 7.61 11.87
C ASP A 136 -13.45 7.09 12.48
N THR A 137 -13.37 6.14 13.41
CA THR A 137 -14.57 5.51 14.00
C THR A 137 -15.35 6.44 14.93
N ALA A 138 -14.66 7.35 15.60
CA ALA A 138 -15.27 8.24 16.58
C ALA A 138 -15.98 9.44 15.92
N THR A 139 -15.40 9.98 14.84
CA THR A 139 -15.90 11.19 14.18
C THR A 139 -16.61 10.92 12.86
N GLY A 140 -16.37 9.75 12.23
CA GLY A 140 -16.84 9.42 10.89
C GLY A 140 -16.11 10.18 9.77
N ASN A 141 -15.07 10.94 10.10
CA ASN A 141 -14.32 11.70 9.11
C ASN A 141 -13.47 10.80 8.23
N ILE A 142 -13.42 11.13 6.93
CA ILE A 142 -12.53 10.45 5.98
C ILE A 142 -11.10 10.97 6.20
N LEU A 143 -10.20 10.07 6.59
CA LEU A 143 -8.77 10.36 6.76
C LEU A 143 -7.98 10.13 5.47
N PHE A 144 -8.42 9.19 4.65
CA PHE A 144 -7.81 8.85 3.38
C PHE A 144 -8.84 8.31 2.40
N GLU A 145 -8.71 8.65 1.13
CA GLU A 145 -9.38 7.99 0.01
C GLU A 145 -8.40 7.87 -1.17
N ASN A 146 -8.44 6.73 -1.86
CA ASN A 146 -7.67 6.58 -3.09
C ASN A 146 -8.41 7.21 -4.28
N LYS A 147 -7.72 7.34 -5.43
CA LYS A 147 -8.28 7.98 -6.63
C LYS A 147 -9.57 7.30 -7.09
N VAL A 148 -9.64 5.97 -7.05
CA VAL A 148 -10.82 5.19 -7.48
C VAL A 148 -12.05 5.52 -6.62
N ALA A 149 -11.90 5.62 -5.30
CA ALA A 149 -12.97 6.03 -4.41
C ALA A 149 -13.33 7.51 -4.58
N ALA A 150 -12.32 8.38 -4.77
CA ALA A 150 -12.54 9.82 -4.93
C ALA A 150 -13.37 10.15 -6.17
N GLU A 151 -13.14 9.45 -7.29
CA GLU A 151 -13.78 9.68 -8.60
C GLU A 151 -15.12 8.93 -8.77
N SER A 152 -15.41 7.89 -7.97
CA SER A 152 -16.67 7.13 -8.08
C SER A 152 -17.66 7.47 -6.97
N LYS A 153 -18.75 8.09 -7.36
CA LYS A 153 -19.90 8.34 -6.49
C LYS A 153 -20.55 7.03 -6.05
N GLU A 154 -20.66 6.07 -6.95
CA GLU A 154 -21.29 4.77 -6.72
C GLU A 154 -20.59 3.99 -5.61
N ILE A 155 -19.25 4.01 -5.59
CA ILE A 155 -18.43 3.38 -4.55
C ILE A 155 -18.68 4.06 -3.20
N LYS A 156 -18.65 5.39 -3.16
CA LYS A 156 -18.89 6.16 -1.92
C LYS A 156 -20.27 5.88 -1.35
N ASP A 157 -21.29 5.94 -2.18
CA ASP A 157 -22.69 5.71 -1.77
C ASP A 157 -22.86 4.26 -1.27
N THR A 158 -22.30 3.27 -1.98
CA THR A 158 -22.37 1.85 -1.58
C THR A 158 -21.63 1.60 -0.25
N ILE A 159 -20.43 2.15 -0.06
CA ILE A 159 -19.70 2.05 1.22
C ILE A 159 -20.51 2.69 2.34
N LYS A 160 -21.07 3.88 2.11
CA LYS A 160 -21.86 4.60 3.10
C LYS A 160 -23.11 3.83 3.54
N GLU A 161 -23.84 3.23 2.58
CA GLU A 161 -24.99 2.37 2.89
C GLU A 161 -24.56 1.17 3.73
N CYS A 162 -23.50 0.46 3.33
CA CYS A 162 -23.01 -0.68 4.10
C CYS A 162 -22.49 -0.29 5.50
N MET A 163 -21.88 0.90 5.64
CA MET A 163 -21.45 1.40 6.96
C MET A 163 -22.62 1.68 7.88
N GLN A 164 -23.75 2.19 7.36
CA GLN A 164 -24.95 2.44 8.16
C GLN A 164 -25.50 1.12 8.74
N ASP A 165 -25.47 0.04 7.96
CA ASP A 165 -25.92 -1.28 8.40
C ASP A 165 -25.01 -1.90 9.49
N ILE A 166 -23.74 -1.49 9.56
CA ILE A 166 -22.73 -1.98 10.52
C ILE A 166 -22.68 -1.11 11.79
N LEU A 167 -22.86 0.20 11.65
CA LEU A 167 -22.79 1.16 12.77
C LEU A 167 -24.08 1.25 13.58
N VAL A 168 -25.20 0.71 13.09
CA VAL A 168 -26.42 0.54 13.90
C VAL A 168 -26.25 -0.73 14.73
N PRO A 169 -26.09 -0.66 16.07
CA PRO A 169 -26.04 -1.87 16.88
C PRO A 169 -27.38 -2.58 16.71
N ALA A 170 -27.37 -3.77 16.16
CA ALA A 170 -28.45 -4.71 16.36
C ALA A 170 -28.44 -5.04 17.87
N GLU A 171 -29.38 -4.51 18.61
CA GLU A 171 -29.41 -4.58 20.10
C GLU A 171 -29.49 -6.02 20.66
N GLU A 172 -29.58 -7.06 19.86
CA GLU A 172 -29.81 -8.45 20.36
C GLU A 172 -28.85 -9.54 19.81
N ASP A 173 -28.01 -9.29 18.79
CA ASP A 173 -27.22 -10.38 18.16
C ASP A 173 -25.69 -10.28 18.29
N VAL A 174 -25.14 -9.22 18.89
CA VAL A 174 -23.68 -8.98 18.92
C VAL A 174 -22.94 -9.99 19.80
N GLU A 175 -23.52 -10.41 20.93
CA GLU A 175 -22.84 -11.38 21.82
C GLU A 175 -22.75 -12.79 21.24
N LYS A 176 -23.78 -13.26 20.51
CA LYS A 176 -23.75 -14.61 19.90
C LYS A 176 -22.83 -14.71 18.69
N THR A 177 -22.73 -13.65 17.89
CA THR A 177 -21.89 -13.65 16.68
C THR A 177 -20.41 -13.57 17.02
N LEU A 178 -20.04 -12.89 18.10
CA LEU A 178 -18.65 -12.78 18.59
C LEU A 178 -18.14 -14.13 19.17
N GLU A 179 -18.95 -14.82 19.96
CA GLU A 179 -18.56 -16.13 20.50
C GLU A 179 -18.43 -17.21 19.42
N GLU A 180 -19.32 -17.23 18.42
CA GLU A 180 -19.18 -18.13 17.26
C GLU A 180 -17.95 -17.81 16.39
N TYR A 181 -17.54 -16.54 16.30
CA TYR A 181 -16.38 -16.10 15.53
C TYR A 181 -15.05 -16.47 16.21
N ILE A 182 -14.97 -16.31 17.53
CA ILE A 182 -13.80 -16.68 18.32
C ILE A 182 -13.60 -18.21 18.30
N ASN A 183 -14.68 -18.98 18.42
CA ASN A 183 -14.62 -20.46 18.41
C ASN A 183 -14.30 -21.04 17.02
N ASN A 184 -14.58 -20.33 15.91
CA ASN A 184 -14.22 -20.75 14.54
C ASN A 184 -12.82 -20.29 14.10
N ALA A 185 -12.22 -19.29 14.76
CA ALA A 185 -10.88 -18.79 14.44
C ALA A 185 -9.75 -19.69 14.98
N GLU A 186 -10.02 -20.51 16.00
CA GLU A 186 -9.03 -21.43 16.58
C GLU A 186 -8.73 -22.68 15.72
N GLY A 187 -9.44 -22.90 14.60
CA GLY A 187 -9.36 -24.11 13.78
C GLY A 187 -8.50 -24.03 12.50
N ASN A 188 -8.02 -22.89 12.08
CA ASN A 188 -7.23 -22.76 10.84
C ASN A 188 -5.84 -22.20 11.09
N ASN A 189 -4.93 -23.08 11.53
CA ASN A 189 -3.49 -22.86 11.48
C ASN A 189 -3.05 -22.88 10.00
N ILE A 190 -2.84 -21.71 9.41
CA ILE A 190 -2.05 -21.57 8.18
C ILE A 190 -0.64 -21.24 8.62
N ASP A 191 0.25 -22.21 8.50
CA ASP A 191 1.68 -22.11 8.73
C ASP A 191 2.31 -20.97 7.91
N GLY A 192 3.02 -20.08 8.60
CA GLY A 192 4.11 -19.33 8.03
C GLY A 192 3.85 -17.84 7.80
N TYR A 193 4.53 -17.06 8.61
CA TYR A 193 4.96 -15.67 8.44
C TYR A 193 4.10 -14.54 9.03
N TYR A 194 4.76 -13.86 9.96
CA TYR A 194 4.46 -12.63 10.70
C TYR A 194 3.52 -12.78 11.88
N ASP A 195 4.14 -13.01 13.03
CA ASP A 195 3.58 -12.74 14.35
C ASP A 195 3.30 -11.23 14.50
N PHE A 196 2.08 -10.83 14.16
CA PHE A 196 1.53 -9.52 14.48
C PHE A 196 0.63 -9.63 15.71
N SER A 197 1.10 -10.29 16.75
CA SER A 197 0.32 -10.57 17.97
C SER A 197 -0.14 -9.33 18.75
N ASP A 198 0.27 -8.11 18.36
CA ASP A 198 -0.12 -6.86 19.05
C ASP A 198 -1.16 -6.01 18.31
N TYR A 199 -1.67 -6.44 17.15
CA TYR A 199 -2.71 -5.68 16.44
C TYR A 199 -3.99 -6.49 16.36
N THR A 200 -4.96 -6.14 17.20
CA THR A 200 -6.33 -6.63 17.09
C THR A 200 -6.96 -6.14 15.79
N ARG A 201 -6.82 -6.92 14.71
CA ARG A 201 -7.53 -6.69 13.45
C ARG A 201 -8.87 -7.40 13.51
N GLU A 202 -9.93 -6.67 13.55
CA GLU A 202 -11.27 -7.22 13.44
C GLU A 202 -11.71 -7.17 11.96
N TYR A 203 -11.93 -8.36 11.38
CA TYR A 203 -12.41 -8.50 10.01
C TYR A 203 -13.91 -8.74 10.01
N ILE A 204 -14.66 -7.87 9.35
CA ILE A 204 -16.07 -8.06 9.11
C ILE A 204 -16.24 -8.82 7.79
N ARG A 205 -17.17 -9.78 7.73
CA ARG A 205 -17.39 -10.57 6.51
C ARG A 205 -17.67 -9.66 5.31
N PRO A 206 -17.13 -9.99 4.12
CA PRO A 206 -17.41 -9.24 2.91
C PRO A 206 -18.92 -9.20 2.64
N VAL A 207 -19.42 -8.03 2.27
CA VAL A 207 -20.81 -7.80 1.89
C VAL A 207 -20.87 -7.60 0.38
N GLU A 208 -21.66 -8.40 -0.32
CA GLU A 208 -21.96 -8.17 -1.72
C GLU A 208 -23.22 -7.30 -1.83
N LYS A 209 -23.10 -6.14 -2.44
CA LYS A 209 -24.18 -5.15 -2.57
C LYS A 209 -24.45 -4.85 -4.04
N TYR A 210 -25.71 -4.89 -4.43
CA TYR A 210 -26.16 -4.42 -5.75
C TYR A 210 -26.54 -2.95 -5.65
N ASN A 211 -25.92 -2.13 -6.46
CA ASN A 211 -26.27 -0.71 -6.61
C ASN A 211 -27.30 -0.58 -7.75
N ALA A 212 -28.55 -0.27 -7.40
CA ALA A 212 -29.64 -0.20 -8.34
C ALA A 212 -29.54 1.00 -9.30
N GLU A 213 -28.89 2.09 -8.91
CA GLU A 213 -28.73 3.28 -9.75
C GLU A 213 -27.76 3.03 -10.90
N SER A 214 -26.64 2.37 -10.61
CA SER A 214 -25.58 2.08 -11.61
C SER A 214 -25.74 0.71 -12.28
N GLY A 215 -26.52 -0.21 -11.70
CA GLY A 215 -26.62 -1.60 -12.17
C GLY A 215 -25.35 -2.43 -11.90
N LEU A 216 -24.49 -1.98 -10.98
CA LEU A 216 -23.23 -2.62 -10.64
C LEU A 216 -23.33 -3.42 -9.34
N TRP A 217 -22.53 -4.48 -9.26
CA TRP A 217 -22.33 -5.26 -8.04
C TRP A 217 -21.01 -4.90 -7.41
N PHE A 218 -21.01 -4.61 -6.12
CA PHE A 218 -19.81 -4.34 -5.34
C PHE A 218 -19.61 -5.38 -4.24
N GLU A 219 -18.36 -5.80 -4.04
CA GLU A 219 -17.91 -6.49 -2.84
C GLU A 219 -17.28 -5.45 -1.91
N VAL A 220 -17.90 -5.23 -0.76
CA VAL A 220 -17.44 -4.27 0.25
C VAL A 220 -16.85 -5.04 1.42
N ARG A 221 -15.64 -4.66 1.84
CA ARG A 221 -14.93 -5.24 3.00
C ARG A 221 -14.59 -4.15 3.98
N PHE A 222 -14.65 -4.49 5.24
CA PHE A 222 -14.33 -3.60 6.35
C PHE A 222 -13.25 -4.24 7.21
N THR A 223 -12.28 -3.44 7.64
CA THR A 223 -11.22 -3.87 8.54
C THR A 223 -10.98 -2.77 9.56
N LYS A 224 -11.08 -3.07 10.84
CA LYS A 224 -10.70 -2.15 11.91
C LYS A 224 -9.19 -2.18 12.11
N LEU A 225 -8.58 -1.03 12.22
CA LEU A 225 -7.15 -0.85 12.47
C LEU A 225 -6.94 0.25 13.50
N ILE A 226 -5.77 0.24 14.13
CA ILE A 226 -5.28 1.37 14.92
C ILE A 226 -4.43 2.27 14.00
N TRP A 227 -4.76 3.55 13.96
CA TRP A 227 -4.06 4.56 13.16
C TRP A 227 -2.78 5.02 13.88
N ILE A 228 -1.98 5.85 13.18
CA ILE A 228 -0.65 6.32 13.63
C ILE A 228 -0.73 7.08 14.96
N ASP A 229 -1.84 7.78 15.21
CA ASP A 229 -2.11 8.56 16.44
C ASP A 229 -2.83 7.76 17.54
N ALA A 230 -2.86 6.43 17.40
CA ALA A 230 -3.58 5.51 18.27
C ALA A 230 -5.11 5.63 18.22
N SER A 231 -5.70 6.36 17.27
CA SER A 231 -7.14 6.35 17.02
C SER A 231 -7.58 5.07 16.33
N GLU A 232 -8.80 4.62 16.59
CA GLU A 232 -9.40 3.51 15.86
C GLU A 232 -9.94 3.99 14.51
N VAL A 233 -9.60 3.27 13.43
CA VAL A 233 -10.10 3.57 12.08
C VAL A 233 -10.70 2.33 11.43
N ILE A 234 -11.64 2.55 10.52
CA ILE A 234 -12.18 1.53 9.63
C ILE A 234 -11.63 1.77 8.23
N VAL A 235 -10.97 0.75 7.68
CA VAL A 235 -10.61 0.68 6.26
C VAL A 235 -11.73 -0.01 5.51
N CYS A 236 -12.36 0.72 4.59
CA CYS A 236 -13.40 0.23 3.71
C CYS A 236 -12.83 0.02 2.32
N THR A 237 -13.01 -1.15 1.76
CA THR A 237 -12.66 -1.41 0.34
C THR A 237 -13.89 -1.84 -0.43
N ALA A 238 -14.10 -1.27 -1.61
CA ALA A 238 -15.18 -1.65 -2.51
C ALA A 238 -14.62 -2.01 -3.88
N SER A 239 -14.91 -3.23 -4.33
CA SER A 239 -14.50 -3.76 -5.63
C SER A 239 -15.71 -4.02 -6.52
N ASP A 240 -15.67 -3.59 -7.78
CA ASP A 240 -16.69 -3.96 -8.76
C ASP A 240 -16.56 -5.45 -9.12
N ILE A 241 -17.56 -6.22 -8.74
CA ILE A 241 -17.66 -7.65 -9.03
C ILE A 241 -18.72 -7.97 -10.10
N THR A 242 -19.19 -6.97 -10.84
CA THR A 242 -20.27 -7.13 -11.83
C THR A 242 -19.92 -8.17 -12.89
N GLN A 243 -18.68 -8.13 -13.40
CA GLN A 243 -18.25 -9.12 -14.40
C GLN A 243 -18.14 -10.53 -13.80
N LYS A 244 -17.68 -10.65 -12.55
CA LYS A 244 -17.65 -11.91 -11.80
C LYS A 244 -19.06 -12.49 -11.66
N LYS A 245 -20.05 -11.66 -11.29
CA LYS A 245 -21.47 -12.06 -11.17
C LYS A 245 -22.05 -12.48 -12.50
N LYS A 246 -21.83 -11.71 -13.58
CA LYS A 246 -22.28 -12.08 -14.93
C LYS A 246 -21.68 -13.41 -15.40
N ASN A 247 -20.41 -13.62 -15.16
CA ASN A 247 -19.74 -14.88 -15.51
C ASN A 247 -20.29 -16.06 -14.70
N GLN A 248 -20.53 -15.86 -13.40
CA GLN A 248 -21.13 -16.88 -12.54
C GLN A 248 -22.53 -17.26 -13.03
N GLN A 249 -23.38 -16.28 -13.31
CA GLN A 249 -24.72 -16.52 -13.87
C GLN A 249 -24.66 -17.26 -15.22
N LYS A 250 -23.70 -16.90 -16.07
CA LYS A 250 -23.52 -17.59 -17.36
C LYS A 250 -23.08 -19.05 -17.16
N ILE A 251 -22.18 -19.30 -16.21
CA ILE A 251 -21.75 -20.67 -15.88
C ILE A 251 -22.92 -21.47 -15.32
N GLU A 252 -23.68 -20.90 -14.40
CA GLU A 252 -24.89 -21.53 -13.84
C GLU A 252 -25.93 -21.83 -14.91
N PHE A 253 -26.15 -20.89 -15.83
CA PHE A 253 -27.02 -21.09 -16.95
C PHE A 253 -26.53 -22.25 -17.85
N GLN A 254 -25.27 -22.27 -18.22
CA GLN A 254 -24.67 -23.35 -19.02
C GLN A 254 -24.70 -24.72 -18.32
N ALA A 255 -24.54 -24.73 -16.99
CA ALA A 255 -24.63 -25.98 -16.21
C ALA A 255 -26.05 -26.57 -16.14
N HIS A 256 -27.06 -25.71 -16.23
CA HIS A 256 -28.47 -26.12 -16.04
C HIS A 256 -29.32 -26.09 -17.30
N ASN A 257 -28.87 -25.44 -18.35
CA ASN A 257 -29.64 -25.27 -19.57
C ASN A 257 -28.97 -25.92 -20.78
N ASP A 258 -29.79 -26.34 -21.72
CA ASP A 258 -29.35 -26.73 -23.06
C ASP A 258 -29.01 -25.46 -23.87
N PHE A 259 -27.87 -25.46 -24.48
CA PHE A 259 -27.30 -24.26 -25.11
C PHE A 259 -28.08 -23.83 -26.37
N LEU A 260 -28.72 -24.78 -27.07
CA LEU A 260 -29.43 -24.53 -28.30
C LEU A 260 -30.85 -24.00 -28.06
N THR A 261 -31.55 -24.60 -27.13
CA THR A 261 -32.97 -24.34 -26.85
C THR A 261 -33.16 -23.35 -25.70
N GLY A 262 -32.17 -23.17 -24.83
CA GLY A 262 -32.31 -22.38 -23.63
C GLY A 262 -33.15 -23.03 -22.52
N LEU A 263 -33.72 -24.21 -22.76
CA LEU A 263 -34.48 -24.97 -21.77
C LEU A 263 -33.55 -25.68 -20.77
N TYR A 264 -34.11 -26.16 -19.67
CA TYR A 264 -33.33 -26.96 -18.72
C TYR A 264 -32.77 -28.21 -19.41
N ASN A 265 -31.50 -28.47 -19.15
CA ASN A 265 -30.84 -29.66 -19.64
C ASN A 265 -31.30 -30.91 -18.87
N ARG A 266 -30.93 -32.09 -19.38
CA ARG A 266 -31.32 -33.37 -18.77
C ARG A 266 -30.97 -33.47 -17.30
N MET A 267 -29.78 -33.03 -16.93
CA MET A 267 -29.28 -33.12 -15.56
C MET A 267 -30.13 -32.27 -14.59
N LYS A 268 -30.49 -31.05 -15.00
CA LYS A 268 -31.33 -30.15 -14.20
C LYS A 268 -32.75 -30.69 -14.09
N CYS A 269 -33.34 -31.17 -15.20
CA CYS A 269 -34.65 -31.80 -15.18
C CYS A 269 -34.72 -33.02 -14.28
N GLU A 270 -33.74 -33.93 -14.32
CA GLU A 270 -33.69 -35.11 -13.43
C GLU A 270 -33.57 -34.73 -11.97
N SER A 271 -32.77 -33.70 -11.64
CA SER A 271 -32.62 -33.18 -10.28
C SER A 271 -33.89 -32.58 -9.73
N ASP A 272 -34.53 -31.67 -10.53
CA ASP A 272 -35.74 -30.99 -10.13
C ASP A 272 -36.90 -31.96 -10.01
N LEU A 273 -37.00 -32.93 -10.93
CA LEU A 273 -38.03 -33.98 -10.87
C LEU A 273 -37.94 -34.80 -9.58
N LYS A 274 -36.71 -35.16 -9.12
CA LYS A 274 -36.55 -35.86 -7.84
C LYS A 274 -37.03 -35.00 -6.68
N THR A 275 -36.75 -33.71 -6.68
CA THR A 275 -37.18 -32.78 -5.62
C THR A 275 -38.70 -32.66 -5.62
N ILE A 276 -39.34 -32.45 -6.78
CA ILE A 276 -40.78 -32.32 -6.92
C ILE A 276 -41.49 -33.59 -6.51
N ILE A 277 -40.98 -34.77 -6.89
CA ILE A 277 -41.56 -36.07 -6.47
C ILE A 277 -41.50 -36.23 -4.91
N ASN A 278 -40.41 -35.91 -4.29
CA ASN A 278 -40.28 -35.99 -2.83
C ASN A 278 -41.23 -35.02 -2.11
N GLU A 279 -41.38 -33.81 -2.61
CA GLU A 279 -42.33 -32.81 -2.10
C GLU A 279 -43.78 -33.30 -2.29
N ALA A 280 -44.14 -33.81 -3.47
CA ALA A 280 -45.47 -34.35 -3.74
C ALA A 280 -45.82 -35.51 -2.85
N ILE A 281 -44.87 -36.42 -2.57
CA ILE A 281 -45.05 -37.55 -1.61
C ILE A 281 -45.31 -37.01 -0.23
N ARG A 282 -44.51 -36.05 0.22
CA ARG A 282 -44.64 -35.48 1.58
C ARG A 282 -45.98 -34.77 1.78
N ASP A 283 -46.39 -34.01 0.76
CA ASP A 283 -47.57 -33.15 0.85
C ASP A 283 -48.85 -33.86 0.37
N GLY A 284 -48.78 -35.14 -0.07
CA GLY A 284 -49.88 -35.94 -0.53
C GLY A 284 -50.51 -35.43 -1.86
N VAL A 285 -49.75 -34.68 -2.63
CA VAL A 285 -50.20 -34.08 -3.91
C VAL A 285 -49.86 -35.01 -5.07
N LYS A 286 -50.77 -35.11 -6.08
CA LYS A 286 -50.53 -35.91 -7.28
C LYS A 286 -49.98 -34.97 -8.38
N GLY A 287 -48.99 -35.46 -9.12
CA GLY A 287 -48.43 -34.82 -10.31
C GLY A 287 -48.42 -35.75 -11.51
N ALA A 288 -48.16 -35.23 -12.68
CA ALA A 288 -47.94 -35.99 -13.92
C ALA A 288 -46.67 -35.52 -14.61
N VAL A 289 -45.92 -36.43 -15.23
CA VAL A 289 -44.77 -36.15 -16.06
C VAL A 289 -45.10 -36.47 -17.49
N LEU A 290 -44.90 -35.52 -18.40
CA LEU A 290 -45.14 -35.69 -19.82
C LEU A 290 -43.79 -35.77 -20.55
N PHE A 291 -43.57 -36.88 -21.25
CA PHE A 291 -42.46 -37.06 -22.16
C PHE A 291 -42.93 -36.80 -23.60
N ILE A 292 -42.22 -35.90 -24.29
CA ILE A 292 -42.54 -35.56 -25.67
C ILE A 292 -41.29 -35.87 -26.51
N ASP A 293 -41.48 -36.61 -27.61
CA ASP A 293 -40.44 -36.89 -28.59
C ASP A 293 -40.92 -36.55 -30.00
N LEU A 294 -39.99 -36.16 -30.85
CA LEU A 294 -40.30 -35.84 -32.25
C LEU A 294 -39.96 -37.03 -33.13
N ASP A 295 -40.95 -37.60 -33.77
CA ASP A 295 -40.75 -38.69 -34.72
C ASP A 295 -39.86 -38.24 -35.89
N ASP A 296 -38.92 -39.11 -36.29
CA ASP A 296 -38.02 -38.91 -37.41
C ASP A 296 -37.12 -37.67 -37.34
N PHE A 297 -36.95 -37.06 -36.18
CA PHE A 297 -36.13 -35.84 -35.97
C PHE A 297 -34.70 -36.00 -36.52
N LYS A 298 -34.11 -37.20 -36.38
CA LYS A 298 -32.79 -37.49 -36.92
C LYS A 298 -32.76 -37.41 -38.45
N HIS A 299 -33.75 -37.95 -39.15
CA HIS A 299 -33.83 -37.89 -40.62
C HIS A 299 -34.04 -36.44 -41.11
N ILE A 300 -34.75 -35.63 -40.36
CA ILE A 300 -34.95 -34.22 -40.70
C ILE A 300 -33.62 -33.47 -40.58
N ASN A 301 -32.86 -33.69 -39.52
CA ASN A 301 -31.53 -33.06 -39.32
C ASN A 301 -30.50 -33.52 -40.36
N ASP A 302 -30.50 -34.81 -40.68
CA ASP A 302 -29.58 -35.40 -41.70
C ASP A 302 -29.89 -34.89 -43.13
N GLY A 303 -31.16 -34.55 -43.40
CA GLY A 303 -31.62 -34.08 -44.70
C GLY A 303 -31.55 -32.55 -44.89
N LEU A 304 -31.82 -31.78 -43.87
CA LEU A 304 -31.94 -30.31 -43.94
C LEU A 304 -30.79 -29.58 -43.25
N GLY A 305 -29.96 -30.31 -42.48
CA GLY A 305 -28.91 -29.73 -41.67
C GLY A 305 -29.39 -29.22 -40.31
N HIS A 306 -28.45 -28.98 -39.37
CA HIS A 306 -28.73 -28.56 -37.98
C HIS A 306 -29.16 -27.08 -37.85
N GLN A 307 -29.41 -26.38 -38.93
CA GLN A 307 -29.78 -24.96 -38.91
C GLN A 307 -31.31 -24.71 -39.12
N TYR A 308 -32.10 -25.73 -39.17
CA TYR A 308 -33.55 -25.66 -39.29
C TYR A 308 -34.24 -26.18 -38.04
#